data_7af43bc7419d90b26c8b06c76115da89
#
_entry.id   7af43bc7419d90b26c8b06c76115da89
#
_cell.length_a   1.000
_cell.length_b   1.000
_cell.length_c   1.000
_cell.angle_alpha   90.00
_cell.angle_beta   90.00
_cell.angle_gamma   90.00
#
_symmetry.space_group_name_H-M   'P 1'
#
loop_
_entity.id
_entity.type
_entity.pdbx_description
1 polymer ?
#
loop_
_entity_poly.entity_id
_entity_poly.type
_entity_poly.pdbx_seq_one_letter_code
_entity_poly.pdbx_strand_id
1 'polypeptide(L)'
;MKDKLPFPLLDTPAALASCNGWTEEVYRDLLALQEGSISHDTLDEKYMYRRAILTLDLTGFTVQAMKDRPLNALLRILDAQKVCIPVLHEHGALLVRAFADDLVGLFEGARYLAVGMYR
;
A
#
# COMPACT_ATOMS: atom_id res chain seq x y z
N MET A 1 -24.74 8.96 -20.83
CA MET A 1 -23.95 10.10 -21.32
C MET A 1 -22.88 10.47 -20.29
N LYS A 2 -21.75 10.82 -20.75
CA LYS A 2 -20.66 11.23 -19.87
C LYS A 2 -20.66 12.73 -19.68
N ASP A 3 -20.53 13.14 -18.44
CA ASP A 3 -20.43 14.56 -18.16
C ASP A 3 -19.09 15.09 -18.65
N LYS A 4 -19.09 16.34 -19.04
CA LYS A 4 -17.86 17.01 -19.41
C LYS A 4 -17.03 17.26 -18.18
N LEU A 5 -15.83 16.73 -18.18
CA LEU A 5 -14.86 16.97 -17.10
C LEU A 5 -13.98 18.17 -17.47
N PRO A 6 -13.46 18.88 -16.47
CA PRO A 6 -12.56 20.01 -16.73
C PRO A 6 -11.18 19.58 -17.23
N PHE A 7 -10.94 18.28 -17.35
CA PHE A 7 -9.69 17.71 -17.81
C PHE A 7 -9.99 16.38 -18.51
N PRO A 8 -9.12 15.94 -19.43
CA PRO A 8 -9.31 14.65 -20.09
C PRO A 8 -9.05 13.50 -19.17
N LEU A 9 -9.76 12.38 -19.38
CA LEU A 9 -9.50 11.16 -18.66
C LEU A 9 -8.22 10.49 -19.18
N LEU A 10 -7.47 9.89 -18.28
CA LEU A 10 -6.35 9.04 -18.65
C LEU A 10 -6.89 7.63 -18.88
N ASP A 11 -6.87 7.18 -20.12
CA ASP A 11 -7.48 5.89 -20.48
C ASP A 11 -6.55 4.96 -21.24
N THR A 12 -5.26 5.25 -21.26
CA THR A 12 -4.26 4.36 -21.84
C THR A 12 -3.31 3.87 -20.76
N PRO A 13 -2.80 2.63 -20.88
CA PRO A 13 -1.86 2.11 -19.89
C PRO A 13 -0.60 2.97 -19.73
N ALA A 14 -0.05 3.45 -20.85
CA ALA A 14 1.16 4.26 -20.81
C ALA A 14 0.93 5.59 -20.10
N ALA A 15 -0.19 6.26 -20.38
CA ALA A 15 -0.50 7.55 -19.76
C ALA A 15 -0.71 7.39 -18.25
N LEU A 16 -1.43 6.36 -17.85
CA LEU A 16 -1.67 6.09 -16.43
C LEU A 16 -0.38 5.76 -15.69
N ALA A 17 0.47 4.93 -16.28
CA ALA A 17 1.74 4.56 -15.66
C ALA A 17 2.69 5.74 -15.55
N SER A 18 2.66 6.66 -16.50
CA SER A 18 3.56 7.81 -16.52
C SER A 18 3.28 8.82 -15.40
N CYS A 19 2.12 8.72 -14.76
CA CYS A 19 1.72 9.61 -13.66
C CYS A 19 2.00 8.99 -12.29
N ASN A 20 3.02 8.14 -12.21
CA ASN A 20 3.45 7.48 -10.95
C ASN A 20 2.39 6.60 -10.32
N GLY A 21 1.56 5.99 -11.16
CA GLY A 21 0.59 5.01 -10.70
C GLY A 21 1.20 3.62 -10.63
N TRP A 22 0.41 2.64 -11.01
CA TRP A 22 0.87 1.26 -11.08
C TRP A 22 1.69 1.05 -12.34
N THR A 23 2.14 -0.18 -12.57
CA THR A 23 2.88 -0.48 -13.80
C THR A 23 1.95 -0.47 -15.02
N GLU A 24 2.55 -0.28 -16.17
CA GLU A 24 1.78 -0.28 -17.41
C GLU A 24 1.06 -1.60 -17.62
N GLU A 25 1.70 -2.71 -17.26
CA GLU A 25 1.10 -4.04 -17.39
C GLU A 25 -0.18 -4.18 -16.57
N VAL A 26 -0.17 -3.68 -15.34
CA VAL A 26 -1.35 -3.73 -14.47
C VAL A 26 -2.50 -2.93 -15.08
N TYR A 27 -2.20 -1.74 -15.58
CA TYR A 27 -3.24 -0.92 -16.21
C TYR A 27 -3.78 -1.57 -17.48
N ARG A 28 -2.92 -2.18 -18.28
CA ARG A 28 -3.35 -2.88 -19.48
C ARG A 28 -4.33 -4.00 -19.13
N ASP A 29 -4.01 -4.76 -18.10
CA ASP A 29 -4.87 -5.86 -17.68
C ASP A 29 -6.21 -5.37 -17.14
N LEU A 30 -6.19 -4.34 -16.32
CA LEU A 30 -7.43 -3.80 -15.75
C LEU A 30 -8.32 -3.15 -16.81
N LEU A 31 -7.73 -2.46 -17.76
CA LEU A 31 -8.51 -1.89 -18.86
C LEU A 31 -9.10 -2.99 -19.74
N ALA A 32 -8.35 -4.05 -19.97
CA ALA A 32 -8.86 -5.22 -20.70
C ALA A 32 -10.03 -5.89 -19.97
N LEU A 33 -9.93 -5.98 -18.64
CA LEU A 33 -11.03 -6.50 -17.83
C LEU A 33 -12.26 -5.62 -17.93
N GLN A 34 -12.06 -4.31 -17.87
CA GLN A 34 -13.16 -3.34 -17.98
C GLN A 34 -13.86 -3.44 -19.34
N GLU A 35 -13.11 -3.68 -20.40
CA GLU A 35 -13.64 -3.85 -21.75
C GLU A 35 -14.27 -5.22 -21.98
N GLY A 36 -14.07 -6.17 -21.09
CA GLY A 36 -14.60 -7.50 -21.23
C GLY A 36 -13.76 -8.43 -22.09
N SER A 37 -12.53 -8.05 -22.44
CA SER A 37 -11.66 -8.86 -23.29
C SER A 37 -10.84 -9.88 -22.50
N ILE A 38 -10.87 -9.81 -21.18
CA ILE A 38 -10.19 -10.79 -20.33
C ILE A 38 -11.10 -11.08 -19.12
N SER A 39 -11.03 -12.30 -18.59
CA SER A 39 -11.92 -12.72 -17.51
C SER A 39 -11.36 -12.40 -16.15
N HIS A 40 -12.25 -12.31 -15.15
CA HIS A 40 -11.83 -12.14 -13.75
C HIS A 40 -10.95 -13.29 -13.31
N ASP A 41 -11.30 -14.52 -13.68
CA ASP A 41 -10.51 -15.70 -13.28
C ASP A 41 -9.07 -15.61 -13.76
N THR A 42 -8.87 -15.11 -14.97
CA THR A 42 -7.52 -14.94 -15.52
C THR A 42 -6.69 -13.98 -14.67
N LEU A 43 -7.27 -12.86 -14.27
CA LEU A 43 -6.55 -11.88 -13.46
C LEU A 43 -6.39 -12.34 -12.02
N ASP A 44 -7.37 -13.06 -11.48
CA ASP A 44 -7.23 -13.64 -10.15
C ASP A 44 -6.03 -14.58 -10.11
N GLU A 45 -5.92 -15.45 -11.11
CA GLU A 45 -4.79 -16.36 -11.18
C GLU A 45 -3.46 -15.62 -11.30
N LYS A 46 -3.44 -14.52 -12.02
CA LYS A 46 -2.22 -13.75 -12.24
C LYS A 46 -1.81 -12.91 -11.02
N TYR A 47 -2.75 -12.32 -10.30
CA TYR A 47 -2.44 -11.30 -9.29
C TYR A 47 -2.78 -11.69 -7.86
N MET A 48 -3.57 -12.72 -7.63
CA MET A 48 -3.97 -13.06 -6.26
C MET A 48 -2.90 -13.87 -5.56
N TYR A 49 -2.41 -13.33 -4.48
CA TYR A 49 -1.43 -14.00 -3.62
C TYR A 49 -1.92 -13.97 -2.19
N ARG A 50 -1.69 -15.05 -1.47
CA ARG A 50 -2.00 -15.07 -0.05
C ARG A 50 -0.87 -14.38 0.70
N ARG A 51 -1.19 -13.30 1.38
CA ARG A 51 -0.23 -12.52 2.16
C ARG A 51 -0.86 -12.10 3.48
N ALA A 52 -0.03 -12.00 4.50
CA ALA A 52 -0.45 -11.40 5.76
C ALA A 52 -0.01 -9.94 5.77
N ILE A 53 -0.92 -9.06 6.15
CA ILE A 53 -0.64 -7.63 6.21
C ILE A 53 -0.75 -7.17 7.64
N LEU A 54 0.31 -6.55 8.14
CA LEU A 54 0.33 -5.95 9.47
C LEU A 54 0.35 -4.44 9.32
N THR A 55 -0.58 -3.79 9.98
CA THR A 55 -0.63 -2.33 9.99
C THR A 55 -0.41 -1.82 11.41
N LEU A 56 0.43 -0.79 11.52
CA LEU A 56 0.73 -0.14 12.79
C LEU A 56 0.35 1.32 12.69
N ASP A 57 -0.29 1.84 13.73
CA ASP A 57 -0.72 3.23 13.78
C ASP A 57 -0.32 3.81 15.13
N LEU A 58 0.10 5.07 15.17
CA LEU A 58 0.48 5.72 16.41
C LEU A 58 -0.76 6.18 17.16
N THR A 59 -0.95 5.66 18.36
CA THR A 59 -2.10 6.03 19.18
C THR A 59 -2.04 7.50 19.54
N GLY A 60 -3.13 8.22 19.28
CA GLY A 60 -3.25 9.62 19.63
C GLY A 60 -2.42 10.57 18.76
N PHE A 61 -1.86 10.08 17.65
CA PHE A 61 -1.00 10.88 16.79
C PHE A 61 -1.69 12.16 16.32
N THR A 62 -2.91 12.04 15.81
CA THR A 62 -3.64 13.20 15.26
C THR A 62 -3.85 14.29 16.32
N VAL A 63 -4.25 13.89 17.51
CA VAL A 63 -4.47 14.83 18.62
C VAL A 63 -3.18 15.53 18.99
N GLN A 64 -2.08 14.79 19.12
CA GLN A 64 -0.80 15.36 19.45
C GLN A 64 -0.28 16.29 18.36
N ALA A 65 -0.44 15.88 17.09
CA ALA A 65 0.00 16.69 15.96
C ALA A 65 -0.70 18.04 15.90
N MET A 66 -1.96 18.10 16.33
CA MET A 66 -2.72 19.35 16.36
C MET A 66 -2.28 20.29 17.46
N LYS A 67 -1.66 19.77 18.52
CA LYS A 67 -1.25 20.55 19.69
C LYS A 67 0.21 20.97 19.67
N ASP A 68 0.99 20.44 18.76
CA ASP A 68 2.43 20.58 18.77
C ASP A 68 2.92 21.13 17.45
N ARG A 69 4.22 21.42 17.37
CA ARG A 69 4.83 21.86 16.13
C ARG A 69 4.84 20.71 15.12
N PRO A 70 4.63 21.01 13.81
CA PRO A 70 4.65 19.97 12.80
C PRO A 70 5.91 19.12 12.78
N LEU A 71 7.07 19.72 13.00
CA LEU A 71 8.32 18.96 13.03
C LEU A 71 8.39 17.97 14.19
N ASN A 72 7.77 18.30 15.32
CA ASN A 72 7.72 17.37 16.45
C ASN A 72 6.89 16.14 16.10
N ALA A 73 5.84 16.31 15.31
CA ALA A 73 5.06 15.17 14.82
C ALA A 73 5.93 14.25 13.95
N LEU A 74 6.74 14.84 13.08
CA LEU A 74 7.64 14.05 12.23
C LEU A 74 8.71 13.32 13.07
N LEU A 75 9.18 13.94 14.13
CA LEU A 75 10.15 13.29 15.01
C LEU A 75 9.55 12.09 15.73
N ARG A 76 8.28 12.16 16.12
CA ARG A 76 7.59 11.00 16.70
C ARG A 76 7.44 9.87 15.70
N ILE A 77 7.12 10.21 14.45
CA ILE A 77 7.07 9.22 13.37
C ILE A 77 8.44 8.58 13.18
N LEU A 78 9.49 9.41 13.15
CA LEU A 78 10.85 8.91 13.00
C LEU A 78 11.22 7.92 14.11
N ASP A 79 10.91 8.27 15.36
CA ASP A 79 11.22 7.40 16.49
C ASP A 79 10.51 6.06 16.38
N ALA A 80 9.25 6.07 15.96
CA ALA A 80 8.50 4.83 15.74
C ALA A 80 9.13 4.00 14.63
N GLN A 81 9.54 4.61 13.53
CA GLN A 81 10.16 3.90 12.41
C GLN A 81 11.50 3.30 12.80
N LYS A 82 12.27 3.99 13.61
CA LYS A 82 13.58 3.48 14.05
C LYS A 82 13.47 2.14 14.76
N VAL A 83 12.39 1.92 15.45
CA VAL A 83 12.15 0.66 16.18
C VAL A 83 11.39 -0.33 15.32
N CYS A 84 10.30 0.09 14.71
CA CYS A 84 9.36 -0.82 14.06
C CYS A 84 9.88 -1.39 12.75
N ILE A 85 10.56 -0.57 11.94
CA ILE A 85 11.03 -1.05 10.64
C ILE A 85 12.04 -2.19 10.79
N PRO A 86 13.08 -2.07 11.63
CA PRO A 86 13.99 -3.19 11.81
C PRO A 86 13.31 -4.45 12.36
N VAL A 87 12.36 -4.28 13.26
CA VAL A 87 11.64 -5.43 13.83
C VAL A 87 10.84 -6.15 12.75
N LEU A 88 10.15 -5.40 11.89
CA LEU A 88 9.38 -6.02 10.80
C LEU A 88 10.29 -6.80 9.86
N HIS A 89 11.44 -6.23 9.50
CA HIS A 89 12.40 -6.93 8.63
C HIS A 89 13.00 -8.15 9.32
N GLU A 90 13.30 -8.06 10.59
CA GLU A 90 13.85 -9.19 11.34
C GLU A 90 12.86 -10.37 11.37
N HIS A 91 11.57 -10.08 11.36
CA HIS A 91 10.53 -11.11 11.37
C HIS A 91 10.07 -11.49 9.97
N GLY A 92 10.82 -11.14 8.95
CA GLY A 92 10.61 -11.64 7.60
C GLY A 92 9.64 -10.86 6.74
N ALA A 93 9.46 -9.58 7.01
CA ALA A 93 8.61 -8.76 6.15
C ALA A 93 9.17 -8.74 4.73
N LEU A 94 8.32 -9.05 3.76
CA LEU A 94 8.66 -8.99 2.35
C LEU A 94 8.71 -7.54 1.86
N LEU A 95 7.91 -6.68 2.47
CA LEU A 95 7.81 -5.29 2.10
C LEU A 95 7.41 -4.50 3.33
N VAL A 96 8.02 -3.33 3.51
CA VAL A 96 7.64 -2.39 4.55
C VAL A 96 7.42 -1.04 3.90
N ARG A 97 6.30 -0.40 4.20
CA ARG A 97 5.97 0.94 3.70
C ARG A 97 5.51 1.82 4.84
N ALA A 98 5.93 3.06 4.79
CA ALA A 98 5.52 4.07 5.76
C ALA A 98 4.66 5.11 5.07
N PHE A 99 3.50 5.40 5.67
CA PHE A 99 2.59 6.43 5.19
C PHE A 99 2.24 7.33 6.37
N ALA A 100 2.85 8.52 6.43
CA ALA A 100 2.66 9.42 7.56
C ALA A 100 2.94 8.66 8.88
N ASP A 101 1.95 8.54 9.75
CA ASP A 101 2.09 7.83 11.03
C ASP A 101 1.80 6.33 10.92
N ASP A 102 1.44 5.84 9.75
CA ASP A 102 1.14 4.45 9.55
C ASP A 102 2.36 3.67 9.06
N LEU A 103 2.49 2.44 9.51
CA LEU A 103 3.46 1.49 8.99
C LEU A 103 2.72 0.25 8.52
N VAL A 104 3.09 -0.22 7.35
CA VAL A 104 2.49 -1.44 6.77
C VAL A 104 3.60 -2.43 6.48
N GLY A 105 3.44 -3.64 7.00
CA GLY A 105 4.34 -4.74 6.73
C GLY A 105 3.61 -5.85 5.98
N LEU A 106 4.24 -6.37 4.93
CA LEU A 106 3.69 -7.45 4.13
C LEU A 106 4.50 -8.72 4.42
N PHE A 107 3.81 -9.80 4.77
CA PHE A 107 4.42 -11.08 5.10
C PHE A 107 3.89 -12.19 4.20
N GLU A 108 4.58 -13.30 4.17
CA GLU A 108 4.31 -14.35 3.20
C GLU A 108 2.95 -15.03 3.37
N GLY A 109 2.40 -15.08 4.56
CA GLY A 109 1.08 -15.65 4.76
C GLY A 109 0.73 -15.75 6.22
N ALA A 110 -0.53 -16.12 6.51
CA ALA A 110 -1.03 -16.15 7.87
C ALA A 110 -0.21 -17.08 8.80
N ARG A 111 0.25 -18.22 8.26
CA ARG A 111 1.07 -19.14 9.04
C ARG A 111 2.37 -18.48 9.50
N TYR A 112 3.01 -17.75 8.58
CA TYR A 112 4.25 -17.07 8.88
C TYR A 112 4.04 -15.98 9.93
N LEU A 113 2.97 -15.21 9.77
CA LEU A 113 2.63 -14.15 10.71
C LEU A 113 2.37 -14.73 12.10
N ALA A 114 1.65 -15.84 12.19
CA ALA A 114 1.35 -16.47 13.47
C ALA A 114 2.63 -16.87 14.21
N VAL A 115 3.60 -17.44 13.50
CA VAL A 115 4.90 -17.78 14.09
C VAL A 115 5.59 -16.53 14.61
N GLY A 116 5.56 -15.44 13.84
CA GLY A 116 6.15 -14.17 14.25
C GLY A 116 5.50 -13.61 15.51
N MET A 117 4.20 -13.77 15.66
CA MET A 117 3.47 -13.26 16.81
C MET A 117 3.81 -13.97 18.12
N TYR A 118 4.25 -15.21 18.05
CA TYR A 118 4.56 -16.00 19.23
C TYR A 118 6.04 -15.97 19.63
N ARG A 119 6.80 -15.20 18.96
CA ARG A 119 8.21 -15.00 19.31
C ARG A 119 8.38 -13.86 20.34
#